data_c0ed0bfbd81dc17851d5a28e88076775
#
_entry.id   c0ed0bfbd81dc17851d5a28e88076775
#
_cell.length_a   1.000
_cell.length_b   1.000
_cell.length_c   1.000
_cell.angle_alpha   90.00
_cell.angle_beta   90.00
_cell.angle_gamma   90.00
#
_symmetry.space_group_name_H-M   'P 1'
#
loop_
_entity.id
_entity.type
_entity.pdbx_description
1 polymer ?
#
loop_
_entity_poly.entity_id
_entity_poly.type
_entity_poly.pdbx_seq_one_letter_code
_entity_poly.pdbx_strand_id
1 'polypeptide(L)'
;MDLSLNDEQQMLAGSVREIFSTADGAPTAGGAAPEVALEFRRDVWTRAAETGLTALPVAEEYDGAGAGIAEVWATTYTLGTLAAPEPLTDAAYVPGWIIADLGTDEQKAEWLARISAGEVIVPLAHAESGTGWGSRRTATVVDARLTGTKRAVVLADLADAFLVTAVADGTPGVFLVAADADGVSVEVHRDAEWVRSGTVTFDGAPAEPLGSVADAAAVDAALRRATALGRIAQGGRAVGLMETALTTTVEYLKVRKQFGVTLNRFQALTQRAAQMYSDVELARSMSLWATAVAEAFPGTVDTLSTGDLDELTRTALDSHNFLLGQARTIAEEAVQLHGGIGVTYEAAISHYAAALTGFRQIYGGELGTRSEGVTSSSPESSPSALLDNALVP
;
A
#
# COMPACT_ATOMS: atom_id res chain seq x y z
N MET A 1 -0.91 -13.51 -23.10
CA MET A 1 -1.41 -12.29 -22.46
C MET A 1 -0.31 -11.25 -22.61
N ASP A 2 -0.60 -10.13 -23.23
CA ASP A 2 0.35 -8.99 -23.26
C ASP A 2 0.30 -8.32 -21.88
N LEU A 3 1.44 -8.24 -21.22
CA LEU A 3 1.60 -7.65 -19.88
C LEU A 3 2.17 -6.23 -19.94
N SER A 4 2.28 -5.65 -21.13
CA SER A 4 2.68 -4.25 -21.32
C SER A 4 1.52 -3.31 -21.01
N LEU A 5 1.86 -2.11 -20.53
CA LEU A 5 0.87 -1.05 -20.33
C LEU A 5 0.23 -0.69 -21.70
N ASN A 6 -1.09 -0.55 -21.73
CA ASN A 6 -1.80 -0.02 -22.89
C ASN A 6 -1.55 1.49 -23.06
N ASP A 7 -2.05 2.09 -24.16
CA ASP A 7 -1.79 3.49 -24.49
C ASP A 7 -2.30 4.46 -23.40
N GLU A 8 -3.45 4.16 -22.79
CA GLU A 8 -4.03 4.98 -21.73
C GLU A 8 -3.20 4.89 -20.43
N GLN A 9 -2.80 3.68 -20.04
CA GLN A 9 -1.91 3.46 -18.90
C GLN A 9 -0.53 4.08 -19.11
N GLN A 10 -0.02 4.11 -20.35
CA GLN A 10 1.23 4.79 -20.69
C GLN A 10 1.11 6.31 -20.56
N MET A 11 -0.01 6.91 -21.00
CA MET A 11 -0.28 8.34 -20.80
C MET A 11 -0.38 8.67 -19.30
N LEU A 12 -1.11 7.85 -18.54
CA LEU A 12 -1.22 7.99 -17.09
C LEU A 12 0.15 7.91 -16.41
N ALA A 13 0.97 6.92 -16.78
CA ALA A 13 2.35 6.81 -16.29
C ALA A 13 3.21 8.03 -16.66
N GLY A 14 2.96 8.65 -17.83
CA GLY A 14 3.59 9.91 -18.23
C GLY A 14 3.25 11.05 -17.28
N SER A 15 1.97 11.24 -16.97
CA SER A 15 1.48 12.26 -16.02
C SER A 15 2.05 12.04 -14.61
N VAL A 16 2.07 10.79 -14.15
CA VAL A 16 2.67 10.44 -12.84
C VAL A 16 4.14 10.84 -12.79
N ARG A 17 4.92 10.53 -13.83
CA ARG A 17 6.34 10.93 -13.90
C ARG A 17 6.51 12.45 -13.89
N GLU A 18 5.70 13.17 -14.65
CA GLU A 18 5.78 14.63 -14.70
C GLU A 18 5.50 15.28 -13.34
N ILE A 19 4.51 14.77 -12.60
CA ILE A 19 4.09 15.34 -11.32
C ILE A 19 5.06 14.98 -10.19
N PHE A 20 5.49 13.72 -10.11
CA PHE A 20 6.21 13.20 -8.97
C PHE A 20 7.73 13.13 -9.16
N SER A 21 8.26 13.25 -10.40
CA SER A 21 9.68 13.52 -10.58
C SER A 21 9.95 14.99 -10.27
N THR A 22 10.81 15.24 -9.29
CA THR A 22 11.26 16.60 -9.02
C THR A 22 12.27 17.07 -10.06
N ALA A 23 12.37 18.38 -10.29
CA ALA A 23 13.39 18.97 -11.17
C ALA A 23 14.83 18.61 -10.72
N ASP A 24 15.01 18.25 -9.46
CA ASP A 24 16.27 17.85 -8.83
C ASP A 24 16.49 16.32 -8.80
N GLY A 25 15.69 15.55 -9.53
CA GLY A 25 15.67 14.09 -9.49
C GLY A 25 14.63 13.52 -8.51
N ALA A 26 14.50 12.21 -8.47
CA ALA A 26 13.67 11.56 -7.45
C ALA A 26 14.05 12.09 -6.06
N PRO A 27 13.10 12.23 -5.12
CA PRO A 27 13.35 12.79 -3.79
C PRO A 27 14.56 12.19 -3.10
N THR A 28 15.03 11.12 -3.60
CA THR A 28 16.06 10.25 -3.06
C THR A 28 17.36 10.25 -3.85
N ALA A 29 17.39 10.79 -5.08
CA ALA A 29 18.57 10.65 -5.94
C ALA A 29 19.69 11.69 -5.64
N GLY A 30 19.49 12.62 -4.72
CA GLY A 30 20.35 13.80 -4.59
C GLY A 30 21.19 13.91 -3.32
N GLY A 31 21.29 12.90 -2.47
CA GLY A 31 22.10 13.00 -1.23
C GLY A 31 21.54 13.96 -0.20
N ALA A 32 20.28 14.37 -0.31
CA ALA A 32 19.60 15.14 0.71
C ALA A 32 19.33 14.27 1.93
N ALA A 33 19.40 14.87 3.13
CA ALA A 33 19.01 14.18 4.35
C ALA A 33 17.55 13.70 4.22
N PRO A 34 17.22 12.45 4.60
CA PRO A 34 15.88 11.87 4.41
C PRO A 34 14.75 12.73 4.99
N GLU A 35 15.01 13.37 6.13
CA GLU A 35 14.05 14.22 6.82
C GLU A 35 13.57 15.41 5.97
N VAL A 36 14.37 15.84 5.01
CA VAL A 36 14.05 16.97 4.12
C VAL A 36 13.45 16.47 2.80
N ALA A 37 13.93 15.33 2.32
CA ALA A 37 13.52 14.79 1.01
C ALA A 37 12.13 14.15 1.01
N LEU A 38 11.66 13.64 2.17
CA LEU A 38 10.45 12.85 2.31
C LEU A 38 9.34 13.57 3.09
N GLU A 39 9.40 14.89 3.17
CA GLU A 39 8.27 15.68 3.68
C GLU A 39 7.10 15.63 2.68
N PHE A 40 5.88 15.53 3.22
CA PHE A 40 4.67 15.61 2.39
C PHE A 40 4.63 16.96 1.66
N ARG A 41 4.48 16.90 0.36
CA ARG A 41 4.47 18.06 -0.53
C ARG A 41 3.03 18.40 -0.95
N ARG A 42 2.44 19.36 -0.25
CA ARG A 42 1.07 19.81 -0.56
C ARG A 42 0.94 20.31 -2.00
N ASP A 43 1.96 20.95 -2.56
CA ASP A 43 1.99 21.42 -3.96
C ASP A 43 1.94 20.26 -4.97
N VAL A 44 2.63 19.15 -4.67
CA VAL A 44 2.59 17.92 -5.49
C VAL A 44 1.24 17.24 -5.37
N TRP A 45 0.70 17.14 -4.15
CA TRP A 45 -0.63 16.59 -3.90
C TRP A 45 -1.72 17.37 -4.64
N THR A 46 -1.68 18.71 -4.61
CA THR A 46 -2.64 19.56 -5.34
C THR A 46 -2.54 19.31 -6.85
N ARG A 47 -1.34 19.23 -7.41
CA ARG A 47 -1.17 18.89 -8.85
C ARG A 47 -1.68 17.50 -9.19
N ALA A 48 -1.48 16.52 -8.30
CA ALA A 48 -2.02 15.18 -8.47
C ALA A 48 -3.55 15.19 -8.50
N ALA A 49 -4.18 15.99 -7.65
CA ALA A 49 -5.63 16.18 -7.66
C ALA A 49 -6.13 16.90 -8.93
N GLU A 50 -5.47 17.99 -9.35
CA GLU A 50 -5.79 18.71 -10.59
C GLU A 50 -5.72 17.83 -11.84
N THR A 51 -4.93 16.78 -11.82
CA THR A 51 -4.80 15.79 -12.90
C THR A 51 -5.64 14.53 -12.69
N GLY A 52 -6.48 14.51 -11.66
CA GLY A 52 -7.41 13.41 -11.36
C GLY A 52 -6.76 12.18 -10.72
N LEU A 53 -5.49 12.24 -10.29
CA LEU A 53 -4.82 11.07 -9.70
C LEU A 53 -5.38 10.71 -8.32
N THR A 54 -5.82 11.67 -7.52
CA THR A 54 -6.51 11.41 -6.24
C THR A 54 -7.91 10.81 -6.43
N ALA A 55 -8.54 11.14 -7.56
CA ALA A 55 -9.88 10.74 -7.96
C ALA A 55 -9.91 9.42 -8.75
N LEU A 56 -8.75 8.84 -9.07
CA LEU A 56 -8.61 7.78 -10.07
C LEU A 56 -9.63 6.63 -9.91
N PRO A 57 -9.78 5.98 -8.75
CA PRO A 57 -10.73 4.88 -8.57
C PRO A 57 -12.12 5.33 -8.10
N VAL A 58 -12.37 6.63 -7.95
CA VAL A 58 -13.67 7.14 -7.53
C VAL A 58 -14.63 7.17 -8.71
N ALA A 59 -15.90 6.81 -8.50
CA ALA A 59 -16.91 6.81 -9.55
C ALA A 59 -17.18 8.22 -10.10
N GLU A 60 -17.49 8.33 -11.41
CA GLU A 60 -17.74 9.60 -12.10
C GLU A 60 -18.87 10.43 -11.47
N GLU A 61 -19.87 9.78 -10.88
CA GLU A 61 -20.98 10.45 -10.17
C GLU A 61 -20.54 11.23 -8.93
N TYR A 62 -19.33 10.99 -8.42
CA TYR A 62 -18.69 11.69 -7.30
C TYR A 62 -17.43 12.46 -7.73
N ASP A 63 -17.44 13.01 -8.93
CA ASP A 63 -16.33 13.76 -9.53
C ASP A 63 -15.01 12.94 -9.65
N GLY A 64 -15.12 11.62 -9.74
CA GLY A 64 -14.02 10.70 -9.94
C GLY A 64 -13.71 10.41 -11.40
N ALA A 65 -12.62 9.68 -11.64
CA ALA A 65 -12.25 9.22 -12.97
C ALA A 65 -12.86 7.86 -13.35
N GLY A 66 -13.45 7.12 -12.41
CA GLY A 66 -14.06 5.82 -12.64
C GLY A 66 -13.09 4.74 -13.12
N ALA A 67 -11.79 4.94 -12.93
CA ALA A 67 -10.77 4.03 -13.43
C ALA A 67 -10.73 2.70 -12.66
N GLY A 68 -10.35 1.63 -13.36
CA GLY A 68 -10.21 0.30 -12.80
C GLY A 68 -8.93 0.10 -11.98
N ILE A 69 -8.80 -1.10 -11.43
CA ILE A 69 -7.62 -1.45 -10.62
C ILE A 69 -6.35 -1.55 -11.47
N ALA A 70 -6.44 -1.78 -12.78
CA ALA A 70 -5.28 -1.80 -13.67
C ALA A 70 -4.66 -0.41 -13.83
N GLU A 71 -5.45 0.65 -13.92
CA GLU A 71 -4.98 2.04 -13.96
C GLU A 71 -4.39 2.46 -12.61
N VAL A 72 -5.00 2.03 -11.51
CA VAL A 72 -4.43 2.21 -10.15
C VAL A 72 -3.08 1.51 -10.05
N TRP A 73 -2.98 0.26 -10.53
CA TRP A 73 -1.73 -0.49 -10.56
C TRP A 73 -0.65 0.22 -11.40
N ALA A 74 -0.98 0.69 -12.60
CA ALA A 74 -0.05 1.40 -13.47
C ALA A 74 0.47 2.70 -12.82
N THR A 75 -0.41 3.44 -12.13
CA THR A 75 -0.07 4.63 -11.35
C THR A 75 0.91 4.29 -10.23
N THR A 76 0.57 3.33 -9.39
CA THR A 76 1.39 2.97 -8.22
C THR A 76 2.71 2.30 -8.63
N TYR A 77 2.71 1.48 -9.69
CA TYR A 77 3.93 0.96 -10.30
C TYR A 77 4.87 2.09 -10.73
N THR A 78 4.32 3.12 -11.40
CA THR A 78 5.12 4.26 -11.83
C THR A 78 5.68 5.05 -10.65
N LEU A 79 4.89 5.28 -9.58
CA LEU A 79 5.38 5.86 -8.31
C LEU A 79 6.53 5.03 -7.72
N GLY A 80 6.42 3.70 -7.78
CA GLY A 80 7.48 2.78 -7.36
C GLY A 80 8.77 2.97 -8.14
N THR A 81 8.71 3.16 -9.46
CA THR A 81 9.90 3.41 -10.28
C THR A 81 10.63 4.70 -9.89
N LEU A 82 9.93 5.65 -9.31
CA LEU A 82 10.45 6.94 -8.85
C LEU A 82 10.87 6.93 -7.36
N ALA A 83 10.60 5.85 -6.64
CA ALA A 83 10.63 5.82 -5.17
C ALA A 83 9.86 7.01 -4.55
N ALA A 84 8.76 7.41 -5.19
CA ALA A 84 7.95 8.52 -4.74
C ALA A 84 7.18 8.14 -3.46
N PRO A 85 7.27 8.96 -2.40
CA PRO A 85 6.67 8.65 -1.10
C PRO A 85 5.20 9.07 -0.98
N GLU A 86 4.57 9.48 -2.07
CA GLU A 86 3.21 9.99 -2.07
C GLU A 86 2.19 8.91 -1.77
N PRO A 87 1.38 9.10 -0.73
CA PRO A 87 0.50 8.05 -0.19
C PRO A 87 -0.87 8.04 -0.86
N LEU A 88 -0.96 8.08 -2.21
CA LEU A 88 -2.24 8.05 -2.94
C LEU A 88 -3.10 6.86 -2.52
N THR A 89 -2.49 5.68 -2.37
CA THR A 89 -3.22 4.47 -1.96
C THR A 89 -3.85 4.63 -0.57
N ASP A 90 -3.07 5.09 0.41
CA ASP A 90 -3.49 5.07 1.82
C ASP A 90 -4.28 6.33 2.22
N ALA A 91 -4.13 7.43 1.48
CA ALA A 91 -4.76 8.71 1.79
C ALA A 91 -5.93 9.09 0.86
N ALA A 92 -6.09 8.39 -0.29
CA ALA A 92 -7.18 8.62 -1.22
C ALA A 92 -7.90 7.33 -1.63
N TYR A 93 -7.20 6.29 -2.11
CA TYR A 93 -7.84 5.15 -2.73
C TYR A 93 -8.52 4.22 -1.71
N VAL A 94 -7.80 3.77 -0.69
CA VAL A 94 -8.37 2.89 0.35
C VAL A 94 -9.52 3.56 1.09
N PRO A 95 -9.39 4.82 1.57
CA PRO A 95 -10.52 5.55 2.14
C PRO A 95 -11.69 5.69 1.17
N GLY A 96 -11.41 6.03 -0.09
CA GLY A 96 -12.42 6.18 -1.14
C GLY A 96 -13.22 4.88 -1.35
N TRP A 97 -12.57 3.73 -1.44
CA TRP A 97 -13.24 2.44 -1.56
C TRP A 97 -14.11 2.11 -0.35
N ILE A 98 -13.64 2.38 0.88
CA ILE A 98 -14.43 2.13 2.09
C ILE A 98 -15.66 3.04 2.14
N ILE A 99 -15.51 4.32 1.79
CA ILE A 99 -16.63 5.28 1.75
C ILE A 99 -17.63 4.89 0.66
N ALA A 100 -17.16 4.48 -0.52
CA ALA A 100 -18.00 4.01 -1.61
C ALA A 100 -18.83 2.76 -1.24
N ASP A 101 -18.23 1.86 -0.45
CA ASP A 101 -18.90 0.63 -0.01
C ASP A 101 -19.89 0.86 1.14
N LEU A 102 -19.58 1.72 2.11
CA LEU A 102 -20.33 1.82 3.37
C LEU A 102 -21.12 3.11 3.54
N GLY A 103 -20.68 4.21 2.94
CA GLY A 103 -21.26 5.53 3.17
C GLY A 103 -22.72 5.63 2.76
N THR A 104 -23.50 6.48 3.43
CA THR A 104 -24.80 6.93 2.91
C THR A 104 -24.57 7.75 1.63
N ASP A 105 -25.63 8.01 0.86
CA ASP A 105 -25.50 8.82 -0.37
C ASP A 105 -24.97 10.23 -0.06
N GLU A 106 -25.35 10.81 1.09
CA GLU A 106 -24.85 12.11 1.54
C GLU A 106 -23.36 12.04 1.90
N GLN A 107 -22.93 10.98 2.64
CA GLN A 107 -21.54 10.78 3.01
C GLN A 107 -20.67 10.52 1.78
N LYS A 108 -21.13 9.72 0.82
CA LYS A 108 -20.44 9.49 -0.45
C LYS A 108 -20.28 10.80 -1.23
N ALA A 109 -21.37 11.57 -1.41
CA ALA A 109 -21.34 12.82 -2.14
C ALA A 109 -20.39 13.85 -1.49
N GLU A 110 -20.36 13.93 -0.16
CA GLU A 110 -19.48 14.86 0.55
C GLU A 110 -18.02 14.42 0.49
N TRP A 111 -17.74 13.20 0.96
CA TRP A 111 -16.34 12.80 1.18
C TRP A 111 -15.61 12.39 -0.09
N LEU A 112 -16.27 11.68 -1.03
CA LEU A 112 -15.62 11.24 -2.27
C LEU A 112 -15.28 12.44 -3.17
N ALA A 113 -16.16 13.44 -3.29
CA ALA A 113 -15.87 14.65 -4.05
C ALA A 113 -14.67 15.42 -3.47
N ARG A 114 -14.60 15.58 -2.14
CA ARG A 114 -13.50 16.28 -1.47
C ARG A 114 -12.17 15.51 -1.55
N ILE A 115 -12.20 14.16 -1.47
CA ILE A 115 -11.02 13.31 -1.68
C ILE A 115 -10.56 13.44 -3.13
N SER A 116 -11.50 13.39 -4.10
CA SER A 116 -11.21 13.54 -5.53
C SER A 116 -10.53 14.87 -5.84
N ALA A 117 -11.03 15.96 -5.24
CA ALA A 117 -10.44 17.29 -5.36
C ALA A 117 -9.10 17.46 -4.61
N GLY A 118 -8.67 16.47 -3.82
CA GLY A 118 -7.46 16.56 -2.98
C GLY A 118 -7.57 17.57 -1.84
N GLU A 119 -8.79 18.01 -1.51
CA GLU A 119 -9.07 18.99 -0.48
C GLU A 119 -8.86 18.45 0.92
N VAL A 120 -9.10 17.14 1.10
CA VAL A 120 -9.02 16.46 2.40
C VAL A 120 -8.12 15.24 2.34
N ILE A 121 -7.49 14.96 3.46
CA ILE A 121 -6.71 13.75 3.74
C ILE A 121 -7.46 12.97 4.81
N VAL A 122 -7.95 11.77 4.47
CA VAL A 122 -8.79 10.95 5.35
C VAL A 122 -8.22 9.52 5.47
N PRO A 123 -7.08 9.33 6.16
CA PRO A 123 -6.45 8.02 6.22
C PRO A 123 -7.25 7.02 7.06
N LEU A 124 -7.08 5.74 6.73
CA LEU A 124 -7.62 4.63 7.49
C LEU A 124 -6.82 4.39 8.79
N ALA A 125 -7.44 4.59 9.93
CA ALA A 125 -6.91 4.28 11.26
C ALA A 125 -7.42 2.90 11.71
N HIS A 126 -6.66 1.83 11.37
CA HIS A 126 -7.07 0.43 11.56
C HIS A 126 -6.18 -0.34 12.53
N ALA A 127 -4.87 -0.32 12.32
CA ALA A 127 -3.92 -1.13 13.08
C ALA A 127 -3.89 -0.79 14.58
N GLU A 128 -3.78 -1.81 15.43
CA GLU A 128 -3.69 -1.69 16.89
C GLU A 128 -2.52 -2.49 17.42
N SER A 129 -1.99 -2.11 18.59
CA SER A 129 -0.90 -2.85 19.25
C SER A 129 -1.32 -4.26 19.63
N GLY A 130 -0.47 -5.24 19.31
CA GLY A 130 -0.66 -6.63 19.73
C GLY A 130 -1.78 -7.37 19.02
N THR A 131 -2.38 -6.78 17.98
CA THR A 131 -3.40 -7.43 17.14
C THR A 131 -2.91 -7.59 15.72
N GLY A 132 -3.31 -8.69 15.04
CA GLY A 132 -3.11 -8.85 13.59
C GLY A 132 -4.01 -7.90 12.80
N TRP A 133 -3.69 -7.68 11.52
CA TRP A 133 -4.50 -6.81 10.63
C TRP A 133 -5.96 -7.27 10.54
N GLY A 134 -6.21 -8.56 10.34
CA GLY A 134 -7.55 -9.15 10.27
C GLY A 134 -8.21 -9.42 11.63
N SER A 135 -7.56 -9.08 12.77
CA SER A 135 -8.11 -9.36 14.09
C SER A 135 -9.22 -8.37 14.47
N ARG A 136 -10.06 -8.80 15.44
CA ARG A 136 -11.07 -7.91 16.01
C ARG A 136 -10.42 -6.68 16.66
N ARG A 137 -10.99 -5.51 16.42
CA ARG A 137 -10.54 -4.24 17.00
C ARG A 137 -10.84 -4.16 18.48
N THR A 138 -9.99 -3.45 19.21
CA THR A 138 -10.13 -3.18 20.65
C THR A 138 -10.65 -1.76 20.92
N ALA A 139 -10.49 -0.83 19.97
CA ALA A 139 -11.11 0.49 20.05
C ALA A 139 -12.63 0.36 20.10
N THR A 140 -13.28 1.15 20.96
CA THR A 140 -14.72 1.07 21.19
C THR A 140 -15.41 2.40 20.99
N VAL A 141 -16.68 2.35 20.58
CA VAL A 141 -17.57 3.50 20.51
C VAL A 141 -18.74 3.27 21.48
N VAL A 142 -18.94 4.21 22.40
CA VAL A 142 -20.06 4.25 23.36
C VAL A 142 -20.66 5.65 23.32
N ASP A 143 -21.96 5.76 23.20
CA ASP A 143 -22.69 7.05 23.12
C ASP A 143 -22.06 8.03 22.09
N ALA A 144 -21.76 7.51 20.88
CA ALA A 144 -21.09 8.24 19.82
C ALA A 144 -19.69 8.81 20.22
N ARG A 145 -19.05 8.23 21.20
CA ARG A 145 -17.71 8.59 21.67
C ARG A 145 -16.73 7.44 21.47
N LEU A 146 -15.66 7.69 20.72
CA LEU A 146 -14.63 6.71 20.41
C LEU A 146 -13.48 6.77 21.41
N THR A 147 -13.10 5.62 21.92
CA THR A 147 -11.93 5.45 22.79
C THR A 147 -11.05 4.31 22.28
N GLY A 148 -9.76 4.57 22.13
CA GLY A 148 -8.78 3.58 21.67
C GLY A 148 -7.54 4.23 21.06
N THR A 149 -6.60 3.39 20.61
CA THR A 149 -5.35 3.87 19.99
C THR A 149 -5.09 3.13 18.69
N LYS A 150 -4.81 3.87 17.63
CA LYS A 150 -4.45 3.37 16.31
C LYS A 150 -3.00 3.67 15.99
N ARG A 151 -2.33 2.77 15.29
CA ARG A 151 -0.91 2.85 14.98
C ARG A 151 -0.65 2.87 13.48
N ALA A 152 0.52 3.39 13.10
CA ALA A 152 0.96 3.44 11.70
C ALA A 152 -0.08 4.07 10.77
N VAL A 153 -0.76 5.12 11.26
CA VAL A 153 -1.72 5.89 10.45
C VAL A 153 -0.92 6.84 9.56
N VAL A 154 -1.02 6.63 8.25
CA VAL A 154 -0.29 7.43 7.25
C VAL A 154 -0.78 8.88 7.30
N LEU A 155 0.13 9.86 7.25
CA LEU A 155 -0.16 11.30 7.31
C LEU A 155 -1.07 11.70 8.50
N ALA A 156 -0.98 11.02 9.63
CA ALA A 156 -1.88 11.24 10.77
C ALA A 156 -1.92 12.69 11.27
N ASP A 157 -0.80 13.41 11.20
CA ASP A 157 -0.69 14.82 11.61
C ASP A 157 -1.14 15.83 10.55
N LEU A 158 -1.47 15.34 9.36
CA LEU A 158 -1.97 16.14 8.24
C LEU A 158 -3.40 15.75 7.85
N ALA A 159 -4.00 14.80 8.58
CA ALA A 159 -5.36 14.34 8.34
C ALA A 159 -6.37 15.45 8.69
N ASP A 160 -7.41 15.57 7.87
CA ASP A 160 -8.58 16.39 8.16
C ASP A 160 -9.62 15.60 8.96
N ALA A 161 -9.72 14.30 8.69
CA ALA A 161 -10.51 13.35 9.43
C ALA A 161 -9.87 11.95 9.36
N PHE A 162 -10.29 11.03 10.21
CA PHE A 162 -9.88 9.63 10.19
C PHE A 162 -11.06 8.72 9.90
N LEU A 163 -10.86 7.70 9.04
CA LEU A 163 -11.72 6.53 9.03
C LEU A 163 -11.23 5.54 10.09
N VAL A 164 -11.97 5.37 11.15
CA VAL A 164 -11.54 4.57 12.30
C VAL A 164 -12.35 3.28 12.40
N THR A 165 -11.69 2.14 12.39
CA THR A 165 -12.35 0.85 12.69
C THR A 165 -12.47 0.66 14.19
N ALA A 166 -13.68 0.42 14.69
CA ALA A 166 -13.93 0.24 16.11
C ALA A 166 -15.11 -0.72 16.34
N VAL A 167 -15.44 -0.98 17.59
CA VAL A 167 -16.57 -1.82 18.01
C VAL A 167 -17.58 -0.97 18.76
N ALA A 168 -18.81 -0.88 18.23
CA ALA A 168 -19.94 -0.23 18.89
C ALA A 168 -20.93 -1.31 19.35
N ASP A 169 -21.27 -1.34 20.63
CA ASP A 169 -22.21 -2.32 21.23
C ASP A 169 -21.90 -3.79 20.84
N GLY A 170 -20.61 -4.11 20.76
CA GLY A 170 -20.14 -5.45 20.37
C GLY A 170 -20.07 -5.70 18.87
N THR A 171 -20.53 -4.77 18.03
CA THR A 171 -20.57 -4.88 16.57
C THR A 171 -19.43 -4.07 15.94
N PRO A 172 -18.62 -4.65 15.02
CA PRO A 172 -17.62 -3.90 14.27
C PRO A 172 -18.26 -2.81 13.40
N GLY A 173 -17.59 -1.66 13.32
CA GLY A 173 -18.01 -0.54 12.49
C GLY A 173 -16.82 0.27 11.98
N VAL A 174 -17.08 1.16 11.04
CA VAL A 174 -16.18 2.21 10.58
C VAL A 174 -16.79 3.56 10.96
N PHE A 175 -15.97 4.45 11.49
CA PHE A 175 -16.41 5.75 12.01
C PHE A 175 -15.56 6.85 11.42
N LEU A 176 -16.21 7.97 11.09
CA LEU A 176 -15.57 9.23 10.77
C LEU A 176 -15.31 10.02 12.06
N VAL A 177 -14.06 10.46 12.23
CA VAL A 177 -13.63 11.26 13.37
C VAL A 177 -12.83 12.45 12.84
N ALA A 178 -13.29 13.68 13.11
CA ALA A 178 -12.54 14.88 12.74
C ALA A 178 -11.18 14.90 13.45
N ALA A 179 -10.12 15.27 12.74
CA ALA A 179 -8.78 15.22 13.32
C ALA A 179 -8.55 16.29 14.39
N ASP A 180 -9.28 17.39 14.34
CA ASP A 180 -9.25 18.49 15.30
C ASP A 180 -10.27 18.35 16.44
N ALA A 181 -11.00 17.20 16.51
CA ALA A 181 -12.01 16.98 17.53
C ALA A 181 -11.39 16.85 18.94
N ASP A 182 -12.14 17.28 19.94
CA ASP A 182 -11.78 17.06 21.34
C ASP A 182 -11.56 15.57 21.61
N GLY A 183 -10.48 15.24 22.30
CA GLY A 183 -10.11 13.85 22.61
C GLY A 183 -9.29 13.16 21.53
N VAL A 184 -8.93 13.82 20.44
CA VAL A 184 -7.98 13.31 19.45
C VAL A 184 -6.58 13.82 19.73
N SER A 185 -5.59 12.93 19.73
CA SER A 185 -4.18 13.30 19.82
C SER A 185 -3.33 12.44 18.89
N VAL A 186 -2.31 13.06 18.27
CA VAL A 186 -1.42 12.41 17.31
C VAL A 186 0.02 12.50 17.79
N GLU A 187 0.68 11.34 17.89
CA GLU A 187 2.13 11.25 18.08
C GLU A 187 2.75 10.90 16.73
N VAL A 188 3.54 11.82 16.18
CA VAL A 188 4.12 11.69 14.82
C VAL A 188 5.32 10.75 14.85
N HIS A 189 5.39 9.86 13.87
CA HIS A 189 6.49 8.95 13.63
C HIS A 189 6.95 9.01 12.18
N ARG A 190 8.07 8.37 11.90
CA ARG A 190 8.53 8.03 10.56
C ARG A 190 8.55 6.52 10.41
N ASP A 191 8.09 6.01 9.28
CA ASP A 191 8.20 4.59 8.96
C ASP A 191 9.60 4.22 8.43
N ALA A 192 9.76 2.99 7.95
CA ALA A 192 11.05 2.51 7.45
C ALA A 192 11.53 3.24 6.19
N GLU A 193 10.64 3.82 5.41
CA GLU A 193 10.99 4.64 4.24
C GLU A 193 10.99 6.16 4.54
N TRP A 194 10.90 6.55 5.82
CA TRP A 194 10.86 7.92 6.31
C TRP A 194 9.59 8.70 5.96
N VAL A 195 8.54 8.04 5.49
CA VAL A 195 7.23 8.66 5.28
C VAL A 195 6.58 8.98 6.63
N ARG A 196 5.83 10.08 6.67
CA ARG A 196 5.12 10.51 7.89
C ARG A 196 3.99 9.55 8.20
N SER A 197 3.99 9.08 9.42
CA SER A 197 2.92 8.28 10.02
C SER A 197 2.72 8.68 11.47
N GLY A 198 1.71 8.16 12.14
CA GLY A 198 1.48 8.49 13.54
C GLY A 198 0.75 7.41 14.31
N THR A 199 0.84 7.54 15.63
CA THR A 199 -0.05 6.90 16.57
C THR A 199 -1.16 7.90 16.91
N VAL A 200 -2.41 7.52 16.66
CA VAL A 200 -3.59 8.34 16.95
C VAL A 200 -4.30 7.76 18.16
N THR A 201 -4.45 8.57 19.20
CA THR A 201 -5.19 8.21 20.41
C THR A 201 -6.49 8.98 20.46
N PHE A 202 -7.56 8.26 20.72
CA PHE A 202 -8.91 8.75 20.90
C PHE A 202 -9.30 8.57 22.35
N ASP A 203 -9.66 9.66 23.04
CA ASP A 203 -10.12 9.67 24.44
C ASP A 203 -11.50 10.30 24.51
N GLY A 204 -12.52 9.49 24.19
CA GLY A 204 -13.89 9.96 24.11
C GLY A 204 -14.15 10.93 22.96
N ALA A 205 -13.44 10.82 21.84
CA ALA A 205 -13.61 11.67 20.67
C ALA A 205 -14.99 11.47 20.01
N PRO A 206 -15.67 12.53 19.56
CA PRO A 206 -16.91 12.39 18.79
C PRO A 206 -16.67 11.54 17.54
N ALA A 207 -17.53 10.56 17.30
CA ALA A 207 -17.40 9.63 16.19
C ALA A 207 -18.74 9.46 15.48
N GLU A 208 -18.75 9.75 14.19
CA GLU A 208 -19.90 9.56 13.31
C GLU A 208 -19.79 8.19 12.61
N PRO A 209 -20.83 7.34 12.65
CA PRO A 209 -20.79 6.09 11.92
C PRO A 209 -20.76 6.35 10.40
N LEU A 210 -19.91 5.60 9.70
CA LEU A 210 -19.95 5.56 8.24
C LEU A 210 -21.03 4.55 7.83
N GLY A 211 -22.11 5.05 7.27
CA GLY A 211 -23.28 4.23 6.94
C GLY A 211 -23.96 3.62 8.17
N SER A 212 -24.40 2.36 8.05
CA SER A 212 -25.09 1.66 9.13
C SER A 212 -24.13 0.80 9.95
N VAL A 213 -24.01 1.07 11.24
CA VAL A 213 -23.24 0.22 12.18
C VAL A 213 -23.95 -1.10 12.53
N ALA A 214 -25.18 -1.31 12.05
CA ALA A 214 -25.93 -2.53 12.34
C ALA A 214 -25.53 -3.71 11.43
N ASP A 215 -24.80 -3.46 10.35
CA ASP A 215 -24.41 -4.49 9.38
C ASP A 215 -22.91 -4.85 9.47
N ALA A 216 -22.59 -5.70 10.43
CA ALA A 216 -21.22 -6.21 10.58
C ALA A 216 -20.71 -6.96 9.35
N ALA A 217 -21.58 -7.58 8.56
CA ALA A 217 -21.19 -8.32 7.37
C ALA A 217 -20.78 -7.37 6.23
N ALA A 218 -21.51 -6.27 6.03
CA ALA A 218 -21.14 -5.24 5.08
C ALA A 218 -19.83 -4.56 5.47
N VAL A 219 -19.62 -4.26 6.77
CA VAL A 219 -18.36 -3.69 7.26
C VAL A 219 -17.19 -4.64 7.01
N ASP A 220 -17.34 -5.94 7.32
CA ASP A 220 -16.28 -6.93 7.04
C ASP A 220 -15.98 -7.02 5.54
N ALA A 221 -17.00 -7.10 4.70
CA ALA A 221 -16.87 -7.18 3.26
C ALA A 221 -16.14 -5.95 2.68
N ALA A 222 -16.53 -4.74 3.10
CA ALA A 222 -15.90 -3.49 2.66
C ALA A 222 -14.42 -3.40 3.07
N LEU A 223 -14.10 -3.75 4.32
CA LEU A 223 -12.71 -3.74 4.81
C LEU A 223 -11.86 -4.80 4.09
N ARG A 224 -12.41 -5.99 3.85
CA ARG A 224 -11.73 -7.05 3.09
C ARG A 224 -11.46 -6.62 1.65
N ARG A 225 -12.46 -6.05 0.97
CA ARG A 225 -12.33 -5.55 -0.40
C ARG A 225 -11.31 -4.43 -0.48
N ALA A 226 -11.44 -3.38 0.33
CA ALA A 226 -10.52 -2.26 0.34
C ALA A 226 -9.07 -2.69 0.68
N THR A 227 -8.88 -3.63 1.62
CA THR A 227 -7.57 -4.21 1.92
C THR A 227 -7.01 -4.99 0.74
N ALA A 228 -7.84 -5.78 0.03
CA ALA A 228 -7.40 -6.52 -1.15
C ALA A 228 -6.95 -5.59 -2.28
N LEU A 229 -7.73 -4.56 -2.60
CA LEU A 229 -7.39 -3.56 -3.60
C LEU A 229 -6.15 -2.74 -3.19
N GLY A 230 -6.03 -2.39 -1.91
CA GLY A 230 -4.85 -1.72 -1.37
C GLY A 230 -3.58 -2.57 -1.48
N ARG A 231 -3.66 -3.88 -1.20
CA ARG A 231 -2.56 -4.83 -1.41
C ARG A 231 -2.13 -4.91 -2.88
N ILE A 232 -3.08 -4.90 -3.81
CA ILE A 232 -2.80 -4.91 -5.26
C ILE A 232 -2.13 -3.60 -5.69
N ALA A 233 -2.66 -2.46 -5.26
CA ALA A 233 -2.09 -1.15 -5.55
C ALA A 233 -0.65 -1.02 -5.02
N GLN A 234 -0.43 -1.36 -3.75
CA GLN A 234 0.92 -1.34 -3.16
C GLN A 234 1.83 -2.42 -3.76
N GLY A 235 1.27 -3.51 -4.26
CA GLY A 235 1.98 -4.53 -5.04
C GLY A 235 2.56 -3.95 -6.33
N GLY A 236 1.80 -3.10 -7.05
CA GLY A 236 2.30 -2.35 -8.20
C GLY A 236 3.50 -1.48 -7.82
N ARG A 237 3.39 -0.69 -6.75
CA ARG A 237 4.48 0.14 -6.24
C ARG A 237 5.72 -0.70 -5.89
N ALA A 238 5.55 -1.82 -5.22
CA ALA A 238 6.66 -2.70 -4.86
C ALA A 238 7.39 -3.26 -6.09
N VAL A 239 6.67 -3.63 -7.15
CA VAL A 239 7.27 -4.10 -8.41
C VAL A 239 8.10 -2.98 -9.05
N GLY A 240 7.58 -1.75 -9.12
CA GLY A 240 8.32 -0.60 -9.64
C GLY A 240 9.61 -0.32 -8.85
N LEU A 241 9.56 -0.39 -7.53
CA LEU A 241 10.72 -0.27 -6.65
C LEU A 241 11.76 -1.36 -6.91
N MET A 242 11.33 -2.63 -7.00
CA MET A 242 12.21 -3.77 -7.25
C MET A 242 12.90 -3.68 -8.61
N GLU A 243 12.18 -3.30 -9.65
CA GLU A 243 12.70 -3.15 -11.01
C GLU A 243 13.77 -2.05 -11.09
N THR A 244 13.51 -0.91 -10.45
CA THR A 244 14.48 0.18 -10.44
C THR A 244 15.68 -0.14 -9.56
N ALA A 245 15.48 -0.84 -8.44
CA ALA A 245 16.59 -1.35 -7.63
C ALA A 245 17.50 -2.30 -8.44
N LEU A 246 16.91 -3.22 -9.21
CA LEU A 246 17.65 -4.11 -10.12
C LEU A 246 18.42 -3.32 -11.17
N THR A 247 17.77 -2.42 -11.89
CA THR A 247 18.37 -1.62 -12.97
C THR A 247 19.54 -0.80 -12.43
N THR A 248 19.33 -0.08 -11.31
CA THR A 248 20.37 0.71 -10.63
C THR A 248 21.56 -0.16 -10.23
N THR A 249 21.29 -1.35 -9.70
CA THR A 249 22.34 -2.31 -9.32
C THR A 249 23.14 -2.79 -10.53
N VAL A 250 22.47 -3.15 -11.62
CA VAL A 250 23.14 -3.59 -12.86
C VAL A 250 24.02 -2.49 -13.43
N GLU A 251 23.53 -1.24 -13.48
CA GLU A 251 24.34 -0.10 -13.95
C GLU A 251 25.54 0.16 -13.04
N TYR A 252 25.38 0.07 -11.73
CA TYR A 252 26.50 0.17 -10.79
C TYR A 252 27.56 -0.89 -11.04
N LEU A 253 27.19 -2.16 -11.25
CA LEU A 253 28.12 -3.25 -11.54
C LEU A 253 28.88 -3.04 -12.86
N LYS A 254 28.29 -2.37 -13.86
CA LYS A 254 28.92 -2.05 -15.15
C LYS A 254 29.99 -0.95 -15.04
N VAL A 255 29.84 -0.01 -14.10
CA VAL A 255 30.72 1.16 -13.99
C VAL A 255 31.75 1.05 -12.87
N ARG A 256 31.41 0.41 -11.75
CA ARG A 256 32.29 0.28 -10.59
C ARG A 256 33.46 -0.65 -10.89
N LYS A 257 34.68 -0.21 -10.59
CA LYS A 257 35.91 -0.99 -10.79
C LYS A 257 36.51 -1.40 -9.46
N GLN A 258 36.93 -2.66 -9.37
CA GLN A 258 37.75 -3.24 -8.32
C GLN A 258 38.70 -4.28 -8.93
N PHE A 259 39.87 -4.46 -8.36
CA PHE A 259 40.88 -5.44 -8.84
C PHE A 259 41.23 -5.25 -10.33
N GLY A 260 41.19 -3.98 -10.81
CA GLY A 260 41.56 -3.62 -12.18
C GLY A 260 40.47 -3.81 -13.25
N VAL A 261 39.30 -4.36 -12.91
CA VAL A 261 38.19 -4.62 -13.83
C VAL A 261 36.86 -4.08 -13.26
N THR A 262 35.84 -3.98 -14.10
CA THR A 262 34.47 -3.66 -13.66
C THR A 262 33.85 -4.84 -12.93
N LEU A 263 32.94 -4.56 -11.97
CA LEU A 263 32.34 -5.60 -11.11
C LEU A 263 31.55 -6.64 -11.90
N ASN A 264 30.93 -6.26 -13.00
CA ASN A 264 30.20 -7.19 -13.89
C ASN A 264 31.11 -8.22 -14.60
N ARG A 265 32.44 -8.14 -14.47
CA ARG A 265 33.36 -9.17 -14.94
C ARG A 265 33.48 -10.36 -13.98
N PHE A 266 33.00 -10.21 -12.76
CA PHE A 266 32.99 -11.30 -11.78
C PHE A 266 31.72 -12.12 -11.95
N GLN A 267 31.87 -13.38 -12.39
CA GLN A 267 30.73 -14.26 -12.68
C GLN A 267 29.77 -14.40 -11.51
N ALA A 268 30.27 -14.47 -10.28
CA ALA A 268 29.42 -14.57 -9.09
C ALA A 268 28.48 -13.37 -8.94
N LEU A 269 28.93 -12.15 -9.23
CA LEU A 269 28.09 -10.94 -9.15
C LEU A 269 27.07 -10.89 -10.29
N THR A 270 27.48 -11.31 -11.49
CA THR A 270 26.58 -11.38 -12.66
C THR A 270 25.46 -12.42 -12.44
N GLN A 271 25.79 -13.57 -11.85
CA GLN A 271 24.79 -14.60 -11.52
C GLN A 271 23.77 -14.10 -10.48
N ARG A 272 24.22 -13.36 -9.45
CA ARG A 272 23.34 -12.75 -8.45
C ARG A 272 22.40 -11.72 -9.10
N ALA A 273 22.92 -10.85 -9.97
CA ALA A 273 22.08 -9.90 -10.72
C ALA A 273 21.07 -10.61 -11.64
N ALA A 274 21.46 -11.74 -12.27
CA ALA A 274 20.55 -12.55 -13.08
C ALA A 274 19.45 -13.22 -12.23
N GLN A 275 19.78 -13.64 -10.99
CA GLN A 275 18.77 -14.14 -10.05
C GLN A 275 17.80 -13.03 -9.64
N MET A 276 18.30 -11.84 -9.30
CA MET A 276 17.44 -10.67 -9.02
C MET A 276 16.49 -10.38 -10.19
N TYR A 277 16.96 -10.46 -11.44
CA TYR A 277 16.09 -10.28 -12.61
C TYR A 277 14.97 -11.31 -12.63
N SER A 278 15.27 -12.59 -12.42
CA SER A 278 14.25 -13.65 -12.38
C SER A 278 13.22 -13.41 -11.26
N ASP A 279 13.69 -12.99 -10.10
CA ASP A 279 12.83 -12.70 -8.94
C ASP A 279 11.90 -11.50 -9.19
N VAL A 280 12.39 -10.46 -9.86
CA VAL A 280 11.58 -9.27 -10.27
C VAL A 280 10.53 -9.67 -11.29
N GLU A 281 10.85 -10.49 -12.30
CA GLU A 281 9.88 -10.96 -13.30
C GLU A 281 8.78 -11.84 -12.69
N LEU A 282 9.12 -12.67 -11.71
CA LEU A 282 8.15 -13.44 -10.95
C LEU A 282 7.25 -12.52 -10.09
N ALA A 283 7.83 -11.52 -9.43
CA ALA A 283 7.09 -10.52 -8.66
C ALA A 283 6.11 -9.75 -9.54
N ARG A 284 6.56 -9.29 -10.71
CA ARG A 284 5.71 -8.62 -11.71
C ARG A 284 4.55 -9.52 -12.14
N SER A 285 4.83 -10.77 -12.47
CA SER A 285 3.82 -11.73 -12.92
C SER A 285 2.75 -11.99 -11.86
N MET A 286 3.15 -12.15 -10.59
CA MET A 286 2.23 -12.33 -9.47
C MET A 286 1.38 -11.09 -9.20
N SER A 287 1.95 -9.91 -9.29
CA SER A 287 1.25 -8.64 -9.11
C SER A 287 0.21 -8.42 -10.23
N LEU A 288 0.59 -8.64 -11.48
CA LEU A 288 -0.31 -8.51 -12.64
C LEU A 288 -1.40 -9.58 -12.64
N TRP A 289 -1.11 -10.80 -12.18
CA TRP A 289 -2.14 -11.82 -12.02
C TRP A 289 -3.21 -11.37 -11.00
N ALA A 290 -2.81 -10.85 -9.85
CA ALA A 290 -3.76 -10.35 -8.87
C ALA A 290 -4.59 -9.16 -9.39
N THR A 291 -3.96 -8.26 -10.17
CA THR A 291 -4.65 -7.15 -10.84
C THR A 291 -5.69 -7.68 -11.84
N ALA A 292 -5.33 -8.64 -12.69
CA ALA A 292 -6.25 -9.22 -13.68
C ALA A 292 -7.43 -9.95 -13.04
N VAL A 293 -7.23 -10.62 -11.89
CA VAL A 293 -8.33 -11.23 -11.12
C VAL A 293 -9.24 -10.15 -10.56
N ALA A 294 -8.68 -9.06 -10.00
CA ALA A 294 -9.48 -7.98 -9.44
C ALA A 294 -10.29 -7.22 -10.52
N GLU A 295 -9.79 -7.11 -11.74
CA GLU A 295 -10.55 -6.54 -12.88
C GLU A 295 -11.78 -7.36 -13.25
N ALA A 296 -11.80 -8.66 -12.95
CA ALA A 296 -12.98 -9.50 -13.17
C ALA A 296 -14.09 -9.21 -12.16
N PHE A 297 -13.80 -8.51 -11.07
CA PHE A 297 -14.72 -8.19 -9.98
C PHE A 297 -14.85 -6.67 -9.76
N PRO A 298 -15.32 -5.92 -10.76
CA PRO A 298 -15.50 -4.46 -10.64
C PRO A 298 -16.69 -4.13 -9.74
N GLY A 299 -16.74 -2.88 -9.27
CA GLY A 299 -17.87 -2.35 -8.50
C GLY A 299 -17.63 -2.35 -7.00
N THR A 300 -18.74 -2.26 -6.24
CA THR A 300 -18.79 -2.18 -4.79
C THR A 300 -19.15 -3.54 -4.17
N VAL A 301 -19.08 -3.66 -2.87
CA VAL A 301 -19.42 -4.91 -2.14
C VAL A 301 -20.84 -5.38 -2.40
N ASP A 302 -21.77 -4.46 -2.67
CA ASP A 302 -23.19 -4.81 -2.97
C ASP A 302 -23.35 -5.53 -4.31
N THR A 303 -22.38 -5.41 -5.21
CA THR A 303 -22.39 -6.05 -6.54
C THR A 303 -21.62 -7.36 -6.59
N LEU A 304 -20.83 -7.65 -5.55
CA LEU A 304 -20.01 -8.86 -5.47
C LEU A 304 -20.74 -9.99 -4.75
N SER A 305 -20.65 -11.21 -5.29
CA SER A 305 -21.00 -12.38 -4.50
C SER A 305 -19.96 -12.65 -3.42
N THR A 306 -20.32 -13.42 -2.39
CA THR A 306 -19.36 -13.86 -1.36
C THR A 306 -18.20 -14.63 -1.99
N GLY A 307 -18.47 -15.45 -3.03
CA GLY A 307 -17.43 -16.20 -3.74
C GLY A 307 -16.44 -15.29 -4.47
N ASP A 308 -16.92 -14.24 -5.13
CA ASP A 308 -16.08 -13.26 -5.83
C ASP A 308 -15.19 -12.49 -4.84
N LEU A 309 -15.77 -12.08 -3.71
CA LEU A 309 -15.01 -11.39 -2.64
C LEU A 309 -13.95 -12.32 -2.03
N ASP A 310 -14.26 -13.59 -1.81
CA ASP A 310 -13.31 -14.57 -1.29
C ASP A 310 -12.18 -14.83 -2.29
N GLU A 311 -12.46 -14.92 -3.58
CA GLU A 311 -11.44 -15.07 -4.63
C GLU A 311 -10.54 -13.84 -4.72
N LEU A 312 -11.11 -12.64 -4.77
CA LEU A 312 -10.38 -11.38 -4.77
C LEU A 312 -9.45 -11.28 -3.54
N THR A 313 -10.00 -11.53 -2.36
CA THR A 313 -9.27 -11.39 -1.09
C THR A 313 -8.10 -12.39 -1.01
N ARG A 314 -8.35 -13.65 -1.37
CA ARG A 314 -7.34 -14.71 -1.38
C ARG A 314 -6.24 -14.40 -2.39
N THR A 315 -6.59 -14.04 -3.62
CA THR A 315 -5.62 -13.73 -4.68
C THR A 315 -4.74 -12.53 -4.32
N ALA A 316 -5.34 -11.47 -3.79
CA ALA A 316 -4.59 -10.31 -3.30
C ALA A 316 -3.64 -10.66 -2.14
N LEU A 317 -4.08 -11.51 -1.20
CA LEU A 317 -3.26 -11.98 -0.09
C LEU A 317 -2.10 -12.86 -0.56
N ASP A 318 -2.33 -13.80 -1.46
CA ASP A 318 -1.32 -14.70 -2.00
C ASP A 318 -0.24 -13.91 -2.77
N SER A 319 -0.67 -12.98 -3.63
CA SER A 319 0.23 -12.06 -4.34
C SER A 319 1.03 -11.21 -3.36
N HIS A 320 0.38 -10.59 -2.38
CA HIS A 320 1.05 -9.76 -1.38
C HIS A 320 2.11 -10.54 -0.59
N ASN A 321 1.78 -11.74 -0.10
CA ASN A 321 2.71 -12.61 0.61
C ASN A 321 3.95 -12.97 -0.24
N PHE A 322 3.74 -13.26 -1.52
CA PHE A 322 4.84 -13.52 -2.44
C PHE A 322 5.74 -12.27 -2.59
N LEU A 323 5.12 -11.11 -2.82
CA LEU A 323 5.82 -9.84 -2.98
C LEU A 323 6.61 -9.42 -1.73
N LEU A 324 6.10 -9.69 -0.51
CA LEU A 324 6.84 -9.42 0.74
C LEU A 324 8.19 -10.15 0.76
N GLY A 325 8.23 -11.43 0.34
CA GLY A 325 9.45 -12.23 0.24
C GLY A 325 10.42 -11.67 -0.81
N GLN A 326 9.90 -11.33 -2.00
CA GLN A 326 10.71 -10.77 -3.09
C GLN A 326 11.27 -9.39 -2.74
N ALA A 327 10.46 -8.53 -2.12
CA ALA A 327 10.89 -7.20 -1.67
C ALA A 327 12.09 -7.29 -0.72
N ARG A 328 12.07 -8.25 0.21
CA ARG A 328 13.20 -8.52 1.09
C ARG A 328 14.45 -8.93 0.31
N THR A 329 14.32 -9.95 -0.53
CA THR A 329 15.44 -10.51 -1.29
C THR A 329 16.09 -9.43 -2.17
N ILE A 330 15.29 -8.68 -2.92
CA ILE A 330 15.79 -7.64 -3.82
C ILE A 330 16.44 -6.50 -3.04
N ALA A 331 15.85 -6.04 -1.93
CA ALA A 331 16.45 -4.99 -1.10
C ALA A 331 17.82 -5.41 -0.54
N GLU A 332 17.91 -6.60 0.05
CA GLU A 332 19.14 -7.14 0.61
C GLU A 332 20.23 -7.36 -0.46
N GLU A 333 19.86 -7.94 -1.62
CA GLU A 333 20.79 -8.19 -2.72
C GLU A 333 21.30 -6.89 -3.36
N ALA A 334 20.41 -5.92 -3.58
CA ALA A 334 20.77 -4.63 -4.16
C ALA A 334 21.77 -3.88 -3.28
N VAL A 335 21.53 -3.78 -1.97
CA VAL A 335 22.46 -3.18 -1.01
C VAL A 335 23.79 -3.94 -0.99
N GLN A 336 23.75 -5.28 -0.94
CA GLN A 336 24.94 -6.12 -0.91
C GLN A 336 25.82 -5.94 -2.16
N LEU A 337 25.21 -5.84 -3.34
CA LEU A 337 25.94 -5.68 -4.62
C LEU A 337 26.53 -4.27 -4.78
N HIS A 338 26.01 -3.27 -4.11
CA HIS A 338 26.62 -1.93 -4.01
C HIS A 338 27.76 -1.88 -2.99
N GLY A 339 27.77 -2.79 -2.00
CA GLY A 339 28.75 -2.77 -0.90
C GLY A 339 28.52 -1.59 0.04
N GLY A 340 29.58 -1.04 0.64
CA GLY A 340 29.49 0.00 1.68
C GLY A 340 28.69 1.23 1.27
N ILE A 341 28.67 1.64 0.00
CA ILE A 341 27.90 2.79 -0.46
C ILE A 341 26.38 2.51 -0.42
N GLY A 342 25.98 1.26 -0.57
CA GLY A 342 24.57 0.86 -0.59
C GLY A 342 23.83 1.08 0.73
N VAL A 343 24.54 1.32 1.84
CA VAL A 343 23.96 1.63 3.15
C VAL A 343 24.07 3.12 3.50
N THR A 344 24.49 3.94 2.56
CA THR A 344 24.59 5.41 2.74
C THR A 344 23.49 6.11 1.97
N TYR A 345 23.07 7.28 2.45
CA TYR A 345 22.07 8.09 1.76
C TYR A 345 22.56 8.71 0.44
N GLU A 346 23.86 8.66 0.17
CA GLU A 346 24.45 9.13 -1.09
C GLU A 346 24.08 8.24 -2.29
N ALA A 347 23.75 6.96 -2.03
CA ALA A 347 23.37 6.03 -3.08
C ALA A 347 21.85 5.90 -3.16
N ALA A 348 21.27 6.13 -4.33
CA ALA A 348 19.84 6.00 -4.56
C ALA A 348 19.29 4.63 -4.10
N ILE A 349 20.10 3.57 -4.19
CA ILE A 349 19.69 2.21 -3.80
C ILE A 349 19.25 2.10 -2.35
N SER A 350 19.81 2.89 -1.42
CA SER A 350 19.42 2.87 -0.01
C SER A 350 17.97 3.28 0.19
N HIS A 351 17.45 4.18 -0.64
CA HIS A 351 16.07 4.65 -0.59
C HIS A 351 15.11 3.61 -1.15
N TYR A 352 15.47 2.94 -2.25
CA TYR A 352 14.67 1.81 -2.76
C TYR A 352 14.63 0.67 -1.74
N ALA A 353 15.74 0.36 -1.09
CA ALA A 353 15.78 -0.66 -0.03
C ALA A 353 14.94 -0.25 1.19
N ALA A 354 14.95 1.02 1.59
CA ALA A 354 14.11 1.54 2.66
C ALA A 354 12.61 1.44 2.31
N ALA A 355 12.23 1.85 1.09
CA ALA A 355 10.84 1.76 0.61
C ALA A 355 10.35 0.30 0.52
N LEU A 356 11.17 -0.63 0.04
CA LEU A 356 10.86 -2.06 0.05
C LEU A 356 10.74 -2.63 1.48
N THR A 357 11.49 -2.06 2.43
CA THR A 357 11.36 -2.42 3.86
C THR A 357 10.07 -1.87 4.44
N GLY A 358 9.64 -0.66 4.08
CA GLY A 358 8.35 -0.07 4.42
C GLY A 358 7.20 -0.91 3.88
N PHE A 359 7.24 -1.28 2.60
CA PHE A 359 6.25 -2.18 1.98
C PHE A 359 6.03 -3.47 2.76
N ARG A 360 7.07 -4.05 3.37
CA ARG A 360 6.98 -5.28 4.16
C ARG A 360 6.25 -5.13 5.50
N GLN A 361 5.87 -3.92 5.89
CA GLN A 361 5.19 -3.64 7.17
C GLN A 361 3.71 -3.31 7.01
N ILE A 362 3.26 -3.00 5.79
CA ILE A 362 1.86 -2.65 5.53
C ILE A 362 0.92 -3.86 5.60
N TYR A 363 -0.35 -3.62 5.85
CA TYR A 363 -1.44 -4.62 5.89
C TYR A 363 -1.12 -5.85 6.76
N GLY A 364 -0.44 -5.63 7.91
CA GLY A 364 -0.08 -6.68 8.86
C GLY A 364 1.32 -7.27 8.68
N GLY A 365 2.01 -6.95 7.58
CA GLY A 365 3.34 -7.45 7.29
C GLY A 365 3.41 -8.98 7.18
N GLU A 366 4.63 -9.54 7.10
CA GLU A 366 4.84 -10.99 6.91
C GLU A 366 4.18 -11.88 7.98
N LEU A 367 4.16 -11.44 9.23
CA LEU A 367 3.60 -12.25 10.33
C LEU A 367 2.07 -12.20 10.34
N GLY A 368 1.48 -11.02 10.11
CA GLY A 368 0.04 -10.85 10.08
C GLY A 368 -0.61 -11.58 8.91
N THR A 369 -0.05 -11.43 7.72
CA THR A 369 -0.59 -12.06 6.52
C THR A 369 -0.49 -13.59 6.53
N ARG A 370 0.55 -14.17 7.12
CA ARG A 370 0.64 -15.62 7.33
C ARG A 370 -0.46 -16.14 8.25
N SER A 371 -0.81 -15.40 9.30
CA SER A 371 -1.90 -15.78 10.19
C SER A 371 -3.27 -15.71 9.53
N GLU A 372 -3.50 -14.74 8.63
CA GLU A 372 -4.72 -14.63 7.83
C GLU A 372 -4.89 -15.84 6.88
N GLY A 373 -3.82 -16.24 6.20
CA GLY A 373 -3.82 -17.40 5.30
C GLY A 373 -4.13 -18.73 6.00
N VAL A 374 -3.67 -18.91 7.23
CA VAL A 374 -3.94 -20.11 8.04
C VAL A 374 -5.40 -20.17 8.51
N THR A 375 -6.01 -19.03 8.79
CA THR A 375 -7.44 -18.99 9.21
C THR A 375 -8.42 -19.19 8.07
N SER A 376 -8.01 -18.92 6.83
CA SER A 376 -8.84 -19.11 5.63
C SER A 376 -8.75 -20.52 5.02
N SER A 377 -7.76 -21.33 5.42
CA SER A 377 -7.65 -22.72 5.01
C SER A 377 -8.53 -23.60 5.88
N SER A 378 -9.41 -24.43 5.24
CA SER A 378 -10.20 -25.46 5.91
C SER A 378 -9.33 -26.35 6.81
N PRO A 379 -9.87 -26.90 7.92
CA PRO A 379 -9.08 -27.66 8.90
C PRO A 379 -8.40 -28.94 8.36
N GLU A 380 -8.56 -29.27 7.07
CA GLU A 380 -7.98 -30.45 6.44
C GLU A 380 -6.57 -30.27 5.86
N SER A 381 -6.04 -29.03 5.82
CA SER A 381 -4.67 -28.76 5.34
C SER A 381 -3.74 -28.28 6.46
N SER A 382 -3.56 -29.11 7.48
CA SER A 382 -2.51 -28.89 8.46
C SER A 382 -1.14 -29.05 7.79
N PRO A 383 -0.15 -28.12 8.01
CA PRO A 383 1.22 -28.28 7.50
C PRO A 383 1.89 -29.59 7.91
N SER A 384 1.43 -30.23 9.01
CA SER A 384 1.89 -31.56 9.42
C SER A 384 1.51 -32.67 8.42
N ALA A 385 0.37 -32.55 7.72
CA ALA A 385 -0.04 -33.56 6.75
C ALA A 385 0.81 -33.53 5.45
N LEU A 386 1.45 -32.40 5.13
CA LEU A 386 2.36 -32.29 3.98
C LEU A 386 3.77 -32.84 4.31
N LEU A 387 4.19 -32.79 5.58
CA LEU A 387 5.48 -33.33 6.01
C LEU A 387 5.43 -34.87 6.20
N ASP A 388 4.28 -35.42 6.63
CA ASP A 388 4.13 -36.86 6.83
C ASP A 388 4.11 -37.65 5.49
N ASN A 389 3.70 -37.02 4.38
CA ASN A 389 3.71 -37.66 3.06
C ASN A 389 5.07 -37.53 2.30
N ALA A 390 6.00 -36.72 2.79
CA ALA A 390 7.31 -36.52 2.14
C ALA A 390 8.43 -37.40 2.69
N LEU A 391 8.17 -38.18 3.73
CA LEU A 391 9.20 -38.98 4.45
C LEU A 391 8.91 -40.50 4.48
N VAL A 392 8.13 -41.04 3.55
CA VAL A 392 8.01 -42.50 3.40
C VAL A 392 8.79 -42.92 2.15
N PRO A 393 9.80 -43.84 2.29
CA PRO A 393 10.66 -44.24 1.20
C PRO A 393 9.95 -45.09 0.13
#